data_3d8e54d1f1410bbc589745bac5d4cb82
#
_entry.id   3d8e54d1f1410bbc589745bac5d4cb82
#
_cell.length_a   1.000
_cell.length_b   1.000
_cell.length_c   1.000
_cell.angle_alpha   90.00
_cell.angle_beta   90.00
_cell.angle_gamma   90.00
#
_symmetry.space_group_name_H-M   'P 1'
#
loop_
_entity.id
_entity.type
_entity.pdbx_description
1 polymer ?
#
loop_
_entity_poly.entity_id
_entity_poly.type
_entity_poly.pdbx_seq_one_letter_code
_entity_poly.pdbx_strand_id
1 'polypeptide(L)'
;MPEFLKLRRVLVGGQLLVTLLLVAFMVVPVVMSVMAGLTVNYFRGVSSGLTLKWLDQVWTMYQGSVWLSIEIALATLAITLAIGVPAAYALARSRSRWSRITEELLVLPIALPGLATALALLSVYGGWSAFRSSMWFIVAGHVVFTLPFMVRSVAAVCAGTDLRIMEEGAASLGASFSQRFLTIVLPNARPGIVAGALAVLTLSIGEFNLTWMLHTPDTKTLPVGLADAYASMRLEVGSAYTILFLLMTLPLLIAMQWLGVDPAGAQTARAAARRKRALLRQETLEQAALPLSTTPNTAETAR
;
A
#
# COMPACT_ATOMS: atom_id res chain seq x y z
N MET A 1 -36.91 -17.32 20.78
CA MET A 1 -35.43 -17.34 20.91
C MET A 1 -34.69 -18.41 20.05
N PRO A 2 -35.17 -19.68 19.91
CA PRO A 2 -34.44 -20.69 19.11
C PRO A 2 -34.45 -20.45 17.59
N GLU A 3 -35.48 -19.83 17.01
CA GLU A 3 -35.55 -19.58 15.56
C GLU A 3 -34.57 -18.49 15.10
N PHE A 4 -34.34 -17.46 15.89
CA PHE A 4 -33.37 -16.42 15.61
C PHE A 4 -31.93 -16.95 15.56
N LEU A 5 -31.61 -17.91 16.44
CA LEU A 5 -30.32 -18.60 16.44
C LEU A 5 -30.12 -19.51 15.21
N LYS A 6 -31.19 -20.17 14.73
CA LYS A 6 -31.16 -20.97 13.52
C LYS A 6 -30.95 -20.09 12.28
N LEU A 7 -31.70 -19.00 12.18
CA LEU A 7 -31.57 -18.04 11.07
C LEU A 7 -30.15 -17.44 11.03
N ARG A 8 -29.61 -17.03 12.18
CA ARG A 8 -28.24 -16.53 12.28
C ARG A 8 -27.19 -17.58 11.84
N ARG A 9 -27.35 -18.85 12.22
CA ARG A 9 -26.44 -19.93 11.79
C ARG A 9 -26.53 -20.17 10.29
N VAL A 10 -27.71 -20.13 9.69
CA VAL A 10 -27.89 -20.25 8.23
C VAL A 10 -27.27 -19.07 7.50
N LEU A 11 -27.46 -17.85 7.98
CA LEU A 11 -26.85 -16.66 7.39
C LEU A 11 -25.31 -16.69 7.48
N VAL A 12 -24.77 -17.04 8.64
CA VAL A 12 -23.30 -17.19 8.82
C VAL A 12 -22.76 -18.33 7.96
N GLY A 13 -23.46 -19.45 7.88
CA GLY A 13 -23.09 -20.57 7.00
C GLY A 13 -23.09 -20.16 5.53
N GLY A 14 -24.11 -19.44 5.09
CA GLY A 14 -24.18 -18.88 3.73
C GLY A 14 -23.04 -17.89 3.43
N GLN A 15 -22.75 -16.99 4.36
CA GLN A 15 -21.62 -16.06 4.23
C GLN A 15 -20.26 -16.78 4.14
N LEU A 16 -20.04 -17.79 5.00
CA LEU A 16 -18.82 -18.61 4.96
C LEU A 16 -18.69 -19.35 3.62
N LEU A 17 -19.77 -19.94 3.13
CA LEU A 17 -19.77 -20.64 1.83
C LEU A 17 -19.40 -19.68 0.69
N VAL A 18 -20.04 -18.51 0.61
CA VAL A 18 -19.73 -17.49 -0.40
C VAL A 18 -18.28 -17.02 -0.28
N THR A 19 -17.79 -16.79 0.95
CA THR A 19 -16.38 -16.40 1.18
C THR A 19 -15.43 -17.48 0.70
N LEU A 20 -15.69 -18.76 1.04
CA LEU A 20 -14.84 -19.87 0.60
C LEU A 20 -14.85 -20.05 -0.92
N LEU A 21 -15.99 -19.88 -1.57
CA LEU A 21 -16.08 -19.92 -3.03
C LEU A 21 -15.29 -18.80 -3.69
N LEU A 22 -15.37 -17.58 -3.16
CA LEU A 22 -14.57 -16.44 -3.64
C LEU A 22 -13.08 -16.67 -3.43
N VAL A 23 -12.66 -17.15 -2.26
CA VAL A 23 -11.27 -17.49 -1.97
C VAL A 23 -10.78 -18.58 -2.91
N ALA A 24 -11.55 -19.65 -3.10
CA ALA A 24 -11.20 -20.73 -4.02
C ALA A 24 -11.07 -20.20 -5.47
N PHE A 25 -12.01 -19.38 -5.92
CA PHE A 25 -11.98 -18.76 -7.25
C PHE A 25 -10.72 -17.93 -7.47
N MET A 26 -10.21 -17.24 -6.45
CA MET A 26 -8.97 -16.45 -6.54
C MET A 26 -7.71 -17.29 -6.38
N VAL A 27 -7.72 -18.28 -5.50
CA VAL A 27 -6.50 -19.07 -5.16
C VAL A 27 -6.24 -20.17 -6.19
N VAL A 28 -7.28 -20.85 -6.69
CA VAL A 28 -7.13 -21.97 -7.64
C VAL A 28 -6.32 -21.59 -8.89
N PRO A 29 -6.59 -20.47 -9.59
CA PRO A 29 -5.78 -20.08 -10.76
C PRO A 29 -4.30 -19.85 -10.43
N VAL A 30 -4.01 -19.27 -9.25
CA VAL A 30 -2.63 -19.05 -8.80
C VAL A 30 -1.92 -20.38 -8.56
N VAL A 31 -2.58 -21.31 -7.85
CA VAL A 31 -2.06 -22.67 -7.61
C VAL A 31 -1.84 -23.40 -8.93
N MET A 32 -2.79 -23.32 -9.86
CA MET A 32 -2.65 -23.93 -11.19
C MET A 32 -1.47 -23.33 -11.97
N SER A 33 -1.26 -22.01 -11.92
CA SER A 33 -0.11 -21.37 -12.54
C SER A 33 1.20 -21.83 -11.91
N VAL A 34 1.28 -21.91 -10.58
CA VAL A 34 2.46 -22.43 -9.88
C VAL A 34 2.73 -23.89 -10.27
N MET A 35 1.70 -24.74 -10.26
CA MET A 35 1.83 -26.15 -10.67
C MET A 35 2.29 -26.28 -12.13
N ALA A 36 1.79 -25.45 -13.03
CA ALA A 36 2.20 -25.46 -14.43
C ALA A 36 3.70 -25.12 -14.61
N GLY A 37 4.25 -24.22 -13.79
CA GLY A 37 5.69 -23.90 -13.77
C GLY A 37 6.57 -25.03 -13.21
N LEU A 38 5.97 -26.00 -12.54
CA LEU A 38 6.64 -27.19 -11.97
C LEU A 38 6.38 -28.47 -12.77
N THR A 39 5.69 -28.42 -13.90
CA THR A 39 5.35 -29.57 -14.74
C THR A 39 6.10 -29.51 -16.06
N VAL A 40 6.33 -30.67 -16.68
CA VAL A 40 7.05 -30.78 -17.96
C VAL A 40 6.25 -30.11 -19.08
N ASN A 41 4.91 -30.25 -19.06
CA ASN A 41 4.02 -29.68 -20.07
C ASN A 41 2.82 -29.00 -19.40
N TYR A 42 2.59 -27.73 -19.76
CA TYR A 42 1.53 -26.89 -19.23
C TYR A 42 0.14 -27.56 -19.34
N PHE A 43 -0.22 -28.04 -20.53
CA PHE A 43 -1.55 -28.57 -20.80
C PHE A 43 -1.80 -29.96 -20.20
N ARG A 44 -0.75 -30.75 -20.02
CA ARG A 44 -0.83 -32.08 -19.36
C ARG A 44 -0.76 -32.00 -17.84
N GLY A 45 -0.29 -30.88 -17.31
CA GLY A 45 -0.17 -30.67 -15.87
C GLY A 45 0.69 -31.75 -15.21
N VAL A 46 0.28 -32.18 -14.00
CA VAL A 46 1.00 -33.15 -13.16
C VAL A 46 1.22 -34.50 -13.85
N SER A 47 0.34 -34.92 -14.76
CA SER A 47 0.48 -36.17 -15.50
C SER A 47 1.69 -36.20 -16.45
N SER A 48 2.26 -35.04 -16.79
CA SER A 48 3.49 -34.94 -17.59
C SER A 48 4.79 -35.15 -16.80
N GLY A 49 4.69 -35.24 -15.45
CA GLY A 49 5.82 -35.29 -14.54
C GLY A 49 6.20 -33.91 -13.98
N LEU A 50 6.87 -33.94 -12.82
CA LEU A 50 7.37 -32.71 -12.18
C LEU A 50 8.79 -32.39 -12.65
N THR A 51 9.09 -31.10 -12.79
CA THR A 51 10.40 -30.60 -13.21
C THR A 51 10.68 -29.20 -12.63
N LEU A 52 11.96 -28.90 -12.40
CA LEU A 52 12.45 -27.56 -12.08
C LEU A 52 13.12 -26.87 -13.27
N LYS A 53 13.10 -27.52 -14.46
CA LYS A 53 13.76 -27.03 -15.67
C LYS A 53 13.39 -25.57 -16.01
N TRP A 54 12.12 -25.22 -15.86
CA TRP A 54 11.64 -23.91 -16.21
C TRP A 54 12.11 -22.82 -15.23
N LEU A 55 12.20 -23.14 -13.93
CA LEU A 55 12.80 -22.28 -12.93
C LEU A 55 14.29 -22.08 -13.18
N ASP A 56 15.02 -23.15 -13.47
CA ASP A 56 16.42 -23.08 -13.84
C ASP A 56 16.63 -22.24 -15.12
N GLN A 57 15.79 -22.44 -16.12
CA GLN A 57 15.81 -21.65 -17.34
C GLN A 57 15.57 -20.16 -17.10
N VAL A 58 14.56 -19.80 -16.28
CA VAL A 58 14.31 -18.40 -15.95
C VAL A 58 15.46 -17.82 -15.15
N TRP A 59 16.01 -18.58 -14.20
CA TRP A 59 17.15 -18.12 -13.42
C TRP A 59 18.40 -17.92 -14.27
N THR A 60 18.77 -18.87 -15.12
CA THR A 60 19.99 -18.79 -15.92
C THR A 60 19.91 -17.75 -17.03
N MET A 61 18.75 -17.62 -17.69
CA MET A 61 18.59 -16.72 -18.84
C MET A 61 18.06 -15.34 -18.50
N TYR A 62 17.29 -15.20 -17.42
CA TYR A 62 16.52 -13.99 -17.12
C TYR A 62 16.71 -13.46 -15.69
N GLN A 63 17.71 -13.94 -14.93
CA GLN A 63 18.02 -13.42 -13.60
C GLN A 63 18.24 -11.90 -13.57
N GLY A 64 18.71 -11.31 -14.67
CA GLY A 64 18.85 -9.86 -14.79
C GLY A 64 17.54 -9.11 -14.55
N SER A 65 16.39 -9.66 -14.96
CA SER A 65 15.08 -9.06 -14.69
C SER A 65 14.69 -9.12 -13.22
N VAL A 66 15.12 -10.15 -12.50
CA VAL A 66 14.91 -10.30 -11.04
C VAL A 66 15.71 -9.24 -10.29
N TRP A 67 17.01 -9.18 -10.57
CA TRP A 67 17.91 -8.21 -9.93
C TRP A 67 17.52 -6.77 -10.23
N LEU A 68 17.21 -6.48 -11.49
CA LEU A 68 16.75 -5.15 -11.89
C LEU A 68 15.46 -4.73 -11.16
N SER A 69 14.51 -5.66 -10.97
CA SER A 69 13.30 -5.37 -10.19
C SER A 69 13.60 -5.02 -8.74
N ILE A 70 14.57 -5.70 -8.12
CA ILE A 70 15.03 -5.41 -6.76
C ILE A 70 15.74 -4.06 -6.71
N GLU A 71 16.63 -3.79 -7.65
CA GLU A 71 17.37 -2.52 -7.75
C GLU A 71 16.42 -1.32 -7.91
N ILE A 72 15.44 -1.42 -8.82
CA ILE A 72 14.41 -0.39 -9.01
C ILE A 72 13.59 -0.20 -7.73
N ALA A 73 13.16 -1.27 -7.07
CA ALA A 73 12.37 -1.18 -5.86
C ALA A 73 13.17 -0.55 -4.70
N LEU A 74 14.43 -0.91 -4.53
CA LEU A 74 15.32 -0.33 -3.51
C LEU A 74 15.66 1.13 -3.79
N ALA A 75 15.95 1.47 -5.05
CA ALA A 75 16.19 2.86 -5.47
C ALA A 75 14.93 3.72 -5.25
N THR A 76 13.76 3.21 -5.63
CA THR A 76 12.47 3.86 -5.39
C THR A 76 12.23 4.05 -3.89
N LEU A 77 12.49 3.04 -3.07
CA LEU A 77 12.38 3.13 -1.61
C LEU A 77 13.32 4.21 -1.05
N ALA A 78 14.59 4.21 -1.45
CA ALA A 78 15.57 5.17 -0.96
C ALA A 78 15.13 6.62 -1.27
N ILE A 79 14.66 6.88 -2.49
CA ILE A 79 14.20 8.20 -2.92
C ILE A 79 12.90 8.58 -2.17
N THR A 80 11.94 7.66 -2.09
CA THR A 80 10.67 7.93 -1.39
C THR A 80 10.86 8.12 0.11
N LEU A 81 11.82 7.46 0.75
CA LEU A 81 12.21 7.73 2.13
C LEU A 81 12.82 9.12 2.27
N ALA A 82 13.78 9.45 1.42
CA ALA A 82 14.51 10.73 1.48
C ALA A 82 13.59 11.94 1.27
N ILE A 83 12.60 11.84 0.39
CA ILE A 83 11.66 12.93 0.07
C ILE A 83 10.38 12.82 0.89
N GLY A 84 9.82 11.62 0.99
CA GLY A 84 8.48 11.38 1.55
C GLY A 84 8.42 11.55 3.07
N VAL A 85 9.46 11.16 3.81
CA VAL A 85 9.47 11.29 5.28
C VAL A 85 9.52 12.76 5.72
N PRO A 86 10.42 13.61 5.19
CA PRO A 86 10.42 15.05 5.48
C PRO A 86 9.14 15.75 4.99
N ALA A 87 8.64 15.38 3.80
CA ALA A 87 7.39 15.93 3.27
C ALA A 87 6.19 15.58 4.17
N ALA A 88 6.07 14.34 4.60
CA ALA A 88 5.03 13.90 5.52
C ALA A 88 5.03 14.66 6.85
N TYR A 89 6.23 14.86 7.41
CA TYR A 89 6.40 15.66 8.62
C TYR A 89 5.95 17.12 8.40
N ALA A 90 6.42 17.74 7.32
CA ALA A 90 6.07 19.13 7.00
C ALA A 90 4.55 19.30 6.79
N LEU A 91 3.91 18.37 6.09
CA LEU A 91 2.46 18.38 5.86
C LEU A 91 1.67 18.16 7.16
N ALA A 92 2.09 17.23 8.01
CA ALA A 92 1.45 16.96 9.30
C ALA A 92 1.54 18.17 10.27
N ARG A 93 2.57 18.99 10.13
CA ARG A 93 2.80 20.21 10.96
C ARG A 93 2.08 21.42 10.42
N SER A 94 1.89 21.52 9.11
CA SER A 94 1.28 22.67 8.47
C SER A 94 -0.25 22.59 8.51
N ARG A 95 -0.90 23.69 8.91
CA ARG A 95 -2.35 23.90 8.80
C ARG A 95 -2.70 24.82 7.63
N SER A 96 -1.74 25.11 6.75
CA SER A 96 -1.88 26.01 5.62
C SER A 96 -2.82 25.44 4.55
N ARG A 97 -3.44 26.32 3.76
CA ARG A 97 -4.17 25.94 2.53
C ARG A 97 -3.25 25.21 1.55
N TRP A 98 -2.00 25.61 1.46
CA TRP A 98 -0.99 25.01 0.60
C TRP A 98 -0.68 23.56 1.00
N SER A 99 -0.66 23.26 2.28
CA SER A 99 -0.48 21.88 2.75
C SER A 99 -1.61 20.97 2.27
N ARG A 100 -2.87 21.44 2.32
CA ARG A 100 -4.03 20.68 1.82
C ARG A 100 -3.94 20.46 0.30
N ILE A 101 -3.63 21.50 -0.45
CA ILE A 101 -3.46 21.41 -1.91
C ILE A 101 -2.34 20.43 -2.26
N THR A 102 -1.22 20.46 -1.55
CA THR A 102 -0.11 19.53 -1.75
C THR A 102 -0.52 18.10 -1.44
N GLU A 103 -1.28 17.87 -0.36
CA GLU A 103 -1.84 16.53 -0.05
C GLU A 103 -2.77 16.01 -1.15
N GLU A 104 -3.62 16.87 -1.71
CA GLU A 104 -4.52 16.53 -2.81
C GLU A 104 -3.73 16.23 -4.09
N LEU A 105 -2.75 17.06 -4.42
CA LEU A 105 -1.88 16.88 -5.59
C LEU A 105 -1.04 15.59 -5.50
N LEU A 106 -0.55 15.24 -4.30
CA LEU A 106 0.17 13.98 -4.08
C LEU A 106 -0.68 12.73 -4.35
N VAL A 107 -2.00 12.84 -4.28
CA VAL A 107 -2.91 11.72 -4.53
C VAL A 107 -3.26 11.56 -6.00
N LEU A 108 -3.10 12.61 -6.81
CA LEU A 108 -3.42 12.59 -8.24
C LEU A 108 -2.80 11.41 -9.01
N PRO A 109 -1.51 11.05 -8.82
CA PRO A 109 -0.91 9.91 -9.52
C PRO A 109 -1.61 8.57 -9.23
N ILE A 110 -2.22 8.40 -8.05
CA ILE A 110 -2.97 7.18 -7.72
C ILE A 110 -4.31 7.12 -8.46
N ALA A 111 -4.91 8.28 -8.73
CA ALA A 111 -6.18 8.37 -9.45
C ALA A 111 -6.03 8.18 -10.97
N LEU A 112 -4.82 8.38 -11.49
CA LEU A 112 -4.54 8.21 -12.91
C LEU A 112 -4.17 6.75 -13.23
N PRO A 113 -4.65 6.20 -14.36
CA PRO A 113 -4.18 4.89 -14.81
C PRO A 113 -2.66 4.90 -15.03
N GLY A 114 -1.95 3.84 -14.60
CA GLY A 114 -0.50 3.73 -14.73
C GLY A 114 0.00 3.95 -16.16
N LEU A 115 -0.73 3.43 -17.15
CA LEU A 115 -0.43 3.65 -18.58
C LEU A 115 -0.50 5.14 -18.96
N ALA A 116 -1.48 5.89 -18.47
CA ALA A 116 -1.60 7.32 -18.76
C ALA A 116 -0.44 8.12 -18.13
N THR A 117 -0.07 7.78 -16.90
CA THR A 117 1.10 8.36 -16.23
C THR A 117 2.38 8.07 -16.99
N ALA A 118 2.57 6.83 -17.47
CA ALA A 118 3.71 6.46 -18.28
C ALA A 118 3.78 7.23 -19.61
N LEU A 119 2.64 7.39 -20.30
CA LEU A 119 2.57 8.19 -21.54
C LEU A 119 2.91 9.65 -21.29
N ALA A 120 2.46 10.24 -20.19
CA ALA A 120 2.80 11.60 -19.81
C ALA A 120 4.32 11.74 -19.57
N LEU A 121 4.94 10.81 -18.84
CA LEU A 121 6.39 10.79 -18.62
C LEU A 121 7.16 10.64 -19.94
N LEU A 122 6.72 9.76 -20.84
CA LEU A 122 7.32 9.57 -22.16
C LEU A 122 7.20 10.84 -23.01
N SER A 123 6.05 11.51 -22.99
CA SER A 123 5.82 12.74 -23.77
C SER A 123 6.72 13.89 -23.33
N VAL A 124 6.98 14.01 -22.03
CA VAL A 124 7.78 15.11 -21.47
C VAL A 124 9.28 14.79 -21.49
N TYR A 125 9.66 13.57 -21.10
CA TYR A 125 11.07 13.20 -20.86
C TYR A 125 11.62 12.18 -21.87
N GLY A 126 10.78 11.56 -22.69
CA GLY A 126 11.17 10.51 -23.62
C GLY A 126 12.16 10.95 -24.70
N GLY A 127 12.24 12.25 -25.00
CA GLY A 127 13.25 12.81 -25.92
C GLY A 127 14.68 12.81 -25.36
N TRP A 128 14.86 12.65 -24.05
CA TRP A 128 16.18 12.57 -23.45
C TRP A 128 16.66 11.11 -23.43
N SER A 129 17.33 10.71 -24.51
CA SER A 129 17.66 9.30 -24.80
C SER A 129 18.45 8.59 -23.69
N ALA A 130 19.47 9.24 -23.12
CA ALA A 130 20.28 8.69 -22.04
C ALA A 130 19.44 8.39 -20.77
N PHE A 131 18.50 9.25 -20.44
CA PHE A 131 17.57 9.03 -19.31
C PHE A 131 16.51 7.98 -19.65
N ARG A 132 15.94 8.08 -20.85
CA ARG A 132 14.90 7.15 -21.35
C ARG A 132 15.36 5.70 -21.38
N SER A 133 16.62 5.43 -21.75
CA SER A 133 17.18 4.08 -21.81
C SER A 133 17.70 3.54 -20.49
N SER A 134 17.74 4.38 -19.43
CA SER A 134 18.24 3.98 -18.13
C SER A 134 17.12 3.44 -17.21
N MET A 135 17.48 2.63 -16.21
CA MET A 135 16.56 2.21 -15.16
C MET A 135 15.97 3.37 -14.37
N TRP A 136 16.67 4.53 -14.33
CA TRP A 136 16.24 5.71 -13.59
C TRP A 136 14.94 6.32 -14.13
N PHE A 137 14.64 6.09 -15.40
CA PHE A 137 13.37 6.50 -15.97
C PHE A 137 12.20 5.70 -15.39
N ILE A 138 12.39 4.40 -15.16
CA ILE A 138 11.41 3.54 -14.49
C ILE A 138 11.32 3.94 -13.02
N VAL A 139 12.46 4.13 -12.34
CA VAL A 139 12.52 4.58 -10.93
C VAL A 139 11.74 5.89 -10.75
N ALA A 140 11.90 6.87 -11.65
CA ALA A 140 11.14 8.13 -11.58
C ALA A 140 9.62 7.89 -11.62
N GLY A 141 9.16 7.02 -12.52
CA GLY A 141 7.75 6.63 -12.59
C GLY A 141 7.27 5.94 -11.31
N HIS A 142 8.06 4.99 -10.78
CA HIS A 142 7.74 4.29 -9.54
C HIS A 142 7.71 5.23 -8.33
N VAL A 143 8.63 6.21 -8.26
CA VAL A 143 8.63 7.23 -7.21
C VAL A 143 7.35 8.06 -7.27
N VAL A 144 6.97 8.56 -8.44
CA VAL A 144 5.73 9.33 -8.62
C VAL A 144 4.51 8.53 -8.17
N PHE A 145 4.46 7.25 -8.49
CA PHE A 145 3.35 6.36 -8.13
C PHE A 145 3.32 6.00 -6.64
N THR A 146 4.49 5.76 -6.02
CA THR A 146 4.56 5.20 -4.66
C THR A 146 4.75 6.26 -3.56
N LEU A 147 5.25 7.45 -3.89
CA LEU A 147 5.48 8.55 -2.94
C LEU A 147 4.25 8.88 -2.08
N PRO A 148 3.02 8.94 -2.62
CA PRO A 148 1.83 9.20 -1.82
C PRO A 148 1.60 8.19 -0.69
N PHE A 149 1.95 6.92 -0.90
CA PHE A 149 1.81 5.87 0.12
C PHE A 149 2.79 6.08 1.27
N MET A 150 4.06 6.44 0.97
CA MET A 150 5.05 6.78 1.98
C MET A 150 4.59 8.00 2.79
N VAL A 151 4.23 9.09 2.11
CA VAL A 151 3.80 10.33 2.77
C VAL A 151 2.59 10.09 3.66
N ARG A 152 1.57 9.38 3.17
CA ARG A 152 0.36 9.09 3.94
C ARG A 152 0.62 8.23 5.17
N SER A 153 1.44 7.18 5.04
CA SER A 153 1.78 6.30 6.15
C SER A 153 2.50 7.04 7.26
N VAL A 154 3.48 7.87 6.92
CA VAL A 154 4.25 8.66 7.89
C VAL A 154 3.42 9.79 8.48
N ALA A 155 2.70 10.57 7.66
CA ALA A 155 1.83 11.65 8.12
C ALA A 155 0.74 11.15 9.06
N ALA A 156 0.25 9.93 8.83
CA ALA A 156 -0.73 9.28 9.66
C ALA A 156 -0.25 9.08 11.10
N VAL A 157 0.99 8.67 11.28
CA VAL A 157 1.59 8.48 12.60
C VAL A 157 1.93 9.84 13.21
N CYS A 158 2.52 10.75 12.45
CA CYS A 158 2.84 12.10 12.89
C CYS A 158 1.61 12.90 13.39
N ALA A 159 0.45 12.70 12.75
CA ALA A 159 -0.79 13.35 13.16
C ALA A 159 -1.49 12.70 14.38
N GLY A 160 -1.12 11.45 14.73
CA GLY A 160 -1.75 10.67 15.81
C GLY A 160 -1.04 10.74 17.16
N THR A 161 0.13 11.31 17.22
CA THR A 161 0.98 11.42 18.42
C THR A 161 1.06 12.86 18.91
N ASP A 162 1.29 13.05 20.21
CA ASP A 162 1.57 14.37 20.82
C ASP A 162 3.00 14.85 20.47
N LEU A 163 3.47 14.53 19.28
CA LEU A 163 4.77 14.91 18.76
C LEU A 163 5.04 16.41 18.88
N ARG A 164 3.99 17.22 18.71
CA ARG A 164 4.09 18.66 18.81
C ARG A 164 4.53 19.09 20.22
N ILE A 165 3.91 18.54 21.24
CA ILE A 165 4.24 18.86 22.66
C ILE A 165 5.67 18.43 22.96
N MET A 166 6.07 17.23 22.52
CA MET A 166 7.43 16.73 22.72
C MET A 166 8.48 17.61 22.03
N GLU A 167 8.20 18.10 20.82
CA GLU A 167 9.10 18.99 20.08
C GLU A 167 9.15 20.40 20.69
N GLU A 168 8.03 20.95 21.14
CA GLU A 168 7.97 22.24 21.82
C GLU A 168 8.73 22.19 23.15
N GLY A 169 8.60 21.09 23.90
CA GLY A 169 9.39 20.86 25.12
C GLY A 169 10.88 20.76 24.86
N ALA A 170 11.31 20.03 23.83
CA ALA A 170 12.72 19.95 23.45
C ALA A 170 13.26 21.30 22.93
N ALA A 171 12.44 22.06 22.20
CA ALA A 171 12.81 23.40 21.75
C ALA A 171 13.04 24.36 22.93
N SER A 172 12.22 24.27 23.97
CA SER A 172 12.36 25.07 25.20
C SER A 172 13.66 24.74 25.95
N LEU A 173 14.20 23.54 25.75
CA LEU A 173 15.51 23.10 26.29
C LEU A 173 16.69 23.44 25.35
N GLY A 174 16.43 24.18 24.26
CA GLY A 174 17.48 24.61 23.32
C GLY A 174 17.82 23.61 22.23
N ALA A 175 17.05 22.51 22.03
CA ALA A 175 17.32 21.57 20.99
C ALA A 175 17.11 22.16 19.58
N SER A 176 18.10 22.01 18.69
CA SER A 176 18.02 22.44 17.29
C SER A 176 16.95 21.66 16.50
N PHE A 177 16.53 22.17 15.34
CA PHE A 177 15.60 21.48 14.47
C PHE A 177 16.09 20.07 14.09
N SER A 178 17.34 19.93 13.70
CA SER A 178 17.92 18.64 13.31
C SER A 178 17.93 17.65 14.47
N GLN A 179 18.26 18.10 15.68
CA GLN A 179 18.18 17.27 16.89
C GLN A 179 16.77 16.78 17.13
N ARG A 180 15.78 17.66 17.12
CA ARG A 180 14.36 17.29 17.32
C ARG A 180 13.87 16.33 16.24
N PHE A 181 14.21 16.59 14.98
CA PHE A 181 13.81 15.74 13.88
C PHE A 181 14.38 14.32 14.01
N LEU A 182 15.69 14.20 14.30
CA LEU A 182 16.36 12.90 14.35
C LEU A 182 16.07 12.14 15.65
N THR A 183 15.93 12.83 16.80
CA THR A 183 15.79 12.16 18.10
C THR A 183 14.35 12.02 18.58
N ILE A 184 13.41 12.84 18.08
CA ILE A 184 12.00 12.79 18.49
C ILE A 184 11.13 12.35 17.33
N VAL A 185 11.16 13.07 16.19
CA VAL A 185 10.24 12.83 15.08
C VAL A 185 10.48 11.46 14.44
N LEU A 186 11.72 11.21 14.02
CA LEU A 186 12.09 10.03 13.28
C LEU A 186 11.85 8.72 14.07
N PRO A 187 12.23 8.62 15.37
CA PRO A 187 11.91 7.43 16.18
C PRO A 187 10.41 7.21 16.39
N ASN A 188 9.65 8.27 16.62
CA ASN A 188 8.18 8.15 16.79
C ASN A 188 7.46 7.87 15.47
N ALA A 189 8.01 8.29 14.34
CA ALA A 189 7.47 8.00 13.00
C ALA A 189 7.83 6.61 12.48
N ARG A 190 8.74 5.85 13.17
CA ARG A 190 9.19 4.50 12.73
C ARG A 190 8.06 3.59 12.28
N PRO A 191 6.94 3.41 13.00
CA PRO A 191 5.87 2.54 12.52
C PRO A 191 5.31 2.97 11.17
N GLY A 192 5.11 4.27 10.95
CA GLY A 192 4.67 4.83 9.67
C GLY A 192 5.70 4.69 8.57
N ILE A 193 6.98 4.86 8.89
CA ILE A 193 8.09 4.70 7.93
C ILE A 193 8.19 3.24 7.48
N VAL A 194 8.17 2.29 8.40
CA VAL A 194 8.20 0.85 8.08
C VAL A 194 6.99 0.45 7.24
N ALA A 195 5.80 0.95 7.61
CA ALA A 195 4.58 0.76 6.86
C ALA A 195 4.67 1.27 5.42
N GLY A 196 5.12 2.51 5.27
CA GLY A 196 5.34 3.14 3.98
C GLY A 196 6.40 2.43 3.16
N ALA A 197 7.51 2.02 3.78
CA ALA A 197 8.60 1.29 3.12
C ALA A 197 8.14 -0.04 2.53
N LEU A 198 7.41 -0.84 3.32
CA LEU A 198 6.86 -2.12 2.85
C LEU A 198 5.83 -1.91 1.73
N ALA A 199 4.98 -0.90 1.85
CA ALA A 199 4.04 -0.56 0.79
C ALA A 199 4.76 -0.15 -0.51
N VAL A 200 5.78 0.72 -0.42
CA VAL A 200 6.60 1.13 -1.57
C VAL A 200 7.28 -0.06 -2.23
N LEU A 201 7.93 -0.94 -1.46
CA LEU A 201 8.59 -2.14 -1.99
C LEU A 201 7.59 -3.05 -2.69
N THR A 202 6.47 -3.36 -2.04
CA THR A 202 5.46 -4.26 -2.59
C THR A 202 4.85 -3.71 -3.88
N LEU A 203 4.50 -2.41 -3.88
CA LEU A 203 3.92 -1.75 -5.04
C LEU A 203 4.94 -1.63 -6.18
N SER A 204 6.21 -1.32 -5.88
CA SER A 204 7.24 -1.17 -6.90
C SER A 204 7.62 -2.50 -7.55
N ILE A 205 7.75 -3.59 -6.77
CA ILE A 205 8.03 -4.93 -7.32
C ILE A 205 6.86 -5.43 -8.16
N GLY A 206 5.62 -5.14 -7.75
CA GLY A 206 4.40 -5.58 -8.44
C GLY A 206 3.96 -4.67 -9.59
N GLU A 207 4.63 -3.53 -9.81
CA GLU A 207 4.20 -2.57 -10.81
C GLU A 207 4.50 -3.09 -12.23
N PHE A 208 3.44 -3.25 -13.02
CA PHE A 208 3.49 -3.73 -14.39
C PHE A 208 3.12 -2.65 -15.41
N ASN A 209 1.98 -1.97 -15.22
CA ASN A 209 1.37 -1.13 -16.26
C ASN A 209 2.25 0.06 -16.65
N LEU A 210 2.81 0.75 -15.67
CA LEU A 210 3.72 1.88 -15.87
C LEU A 210 5.04 1.37 -16.45
N THR A 211 5.60 0.30 -15.87
CA THR A 211 6.87 -0.28 -16.30
C THR A 211 6.79 -0.85 -17.72
N TRP A 212 5.66 -1.45 -18.09
CA TRP A 212 5.43 -1.96 -19.45
C TRP A 212 5.62 -0.89 -20.53
N MET A 213 5.22 0.35 -20.25
CA MET A 213 5.40 1.46 -21.19
C MET A 213 6.79 2.10 -21.10
N LEU A 214 7.40 2.10 -19.90
CA LEU A 214 8.68 2.77 -19.66
C LEU A 214 9.90 1.89 -19.96
N HIS A 215 9.78 0.57 -19.96
CA HIS A 215 10.93 -0.31 -20.15
C HIS A 215 11.53 -0.23 -21.55
N THR A 216 12.76 -0.67 -21.66
CA THR A 216 13.47 -0.98 -22.90
C THR A 216 13.90 -2.47 -22.88
N PRO A 217 14.39 -3.05 -23.95
CA PRO A 217 14.91 -4.42 -23.93
C PRO A 217 15.92 -4.68 -22.80
N ASP A 218 16.74 -3.67 -22.46
CA ASP A 218 17.79 -3.76 -21.44
C ASP A 218 17.27 -3.51 -20.01
N THR A 219 16.07 -2.93 -19.88
CA THR A 219 15.47 -2.58 -18.58
C THR A 219 14.20 -3.38 -18.28
N LYS A 220 14.16 -4.62 -18.71
CA LYS A 220 13.02 -5.51 -18.51
C LYS A 220 12.95 -6.02 -17.07
N THR A 221 11.89 -5.66 -16.37
CA THR A 221 11.61 -6.12 -14.99
C THR A 221 10.93 -7.49 -14.96
N LEU A 222 10.86 -8.10 -13.78
CA LEU A 222 10.23 -9.42 -13.59
C LEU A 222 8.75 -9.45 -14.03
N PRO A 223 7.85 -8.49 -13.65
CA PRO A 223 6.47 -8.48 -14.13
C PRO A 223 6.37 -8.31 -15.66
N VAL A 224 7.25 -7.52 -16.26
CA VAL A 224 7.31 -7.35 -17.71
C VAL A 224 7.75 -8.63 -18.39
N GLY A 225 8.78 -9.31 -17.86
CA GLY A 225 9.25 -10.60 -18.39
C GLY A 225 8.19 -11.69 -18.30
N LEU A 226 7.43 -11.71 -17.22
CA LEU A 226 6.28 -12.60 -17.01
C LEU A 226 5.22 -12.39 -18.11
N ALA A 227 4.79 -11.14 -18.32
CA ALA A 227 3.78 -10.81 -19.33
C ALA A 227 4.27 -11.15 -20.75
N ASP A 228 5.54 -10.88 -21.06
CA ASP A 228 6.17 -11.19 -22.35
C ASP A 228 6.25 -12.71 -22.60
N ALA A 229 6.54 -13.50 -21.56
CA ALA A 229 6.54 -14.96 -21.68
C ALA A 229 5.15 -15.51 -22.02
N TYR A 230 4.09 -15.01 -21.35
CA TYR A 230 2.72 -15.39 -21.67
C TYR A 230 2.26 -14.91 -23.04
N ALA A 231 2.58 -13.67 -23.41
CA ALA A 231 2.26 -13.12 -24.72
C ALA A 231 2.95 -13.89 -25.87
N SER A 232 4.14 -14.44 -25.60
CA SER A 232 4.89 -15.28 -26.54
C SER A 232 4.51 -16.77 -26.47
N MET A 233 3.40 -17.13 -25.82
CA MET A 233 2.90 -18.51 -25.64
C MET A 233 3.91 -19.47 -24.96
N ARG A 234 4.88 -18.93 -24.20
CA ARG A 234 5.82 -19.71 -23.39
C ARG A 234 5.25 -19.92 -21.99
N LEU A 235 4.17 -20.70 -21.90
CA LEU A 235 3.32 -20.79 -20.72
C LEU A 235 4.04 -21.35 -19.49
N GLU A 236 4.88 -22.36 -19.67
CA GLU A 236 5.68 -22.95 -18.59
C GLU A 236 6.71 -21.94 -18.04
N VAL A 237 7.36 -21.19 -18.94
CA VAL A 237 8.30 -20.13 -18.57
C VAL A 237 7.58 -19.00 -17.84
N GLY A 238 6.41 -18.56 -18.33
CA GLY A 238 5.56 -17.57 -17.65
C GLY A 238 5.14 -18.02 -16.26
N SER A 239 4.78 -19.31 -16.13
CA SER A 239 4.45 -19.90 -14.83
C SER A 239 5.66 -19.96 -13.87
N ALA A 240 6.86 -20.21 -14.38
CA ALA A 240 8.09 -20.13 -13.58
C ALA A 240 8.39 -18.70 -13.13
N TYR A 241 8.16 -17.69 -13.98
CA TYR A 241 8.20 -16.28 -13.59
C TYR A 241 7.20 -15.97 -12.47
N THR A 242 5.98 -16.54 -12.54
CA THR A 242 4.96 -16.38 -11.48
C THR A 242 5.46 -16.90 -10.13
N ILE A 243 6.15 -18.06 -10.12
CA ILE A 243 6.74 -18.61 -8.89
C ILE A 243 7.77 -17.65 -8.29
N LEU A 244 8.70 -17.14 -9.11
CA LEU A 244 9.72 -16.18 -8.65
C LEU A 244 9.08 -14.87 -8.16
N PHE A 245 8.05 -14.38 -8.85
CA PHE A 245 7.31 -13.20 -8.42
C PHE A 245 6.63 -13.41 -7.06
N LEU A 246 6.02 -14.57 -6.84
CA LEU A 246 5.42 -14.91 -5.54
C LEU A 246 6.47 -15.02 -4.44
N LEU A 247 7.64 -15.61 -4.73
CA LEU A 247 8.74 -15.69 -3.77
C LEU A 247 9.29 -14.32 -3.36
N MET A 248 9.20 -13.33 -4.24
CA MET A 248 9.60 -11.95 -3.93
C MET A 248 8.52 -11.19 -3.16
N THR A 249 7.25 -11.35 -3.53
CA THR A 249 6.15 -10.52 -3.00
C THR A 249 5.54 -11.09 -1.72
N LEU A 250 5.39 -12.41 -1.58
CA LEU A 250 4.78 -13.03 -0.40
C LEU A 250 5.49 -12.68 0.92
N PRO A 251 6.83 -12.70 1.02
CA PRO A 251 7.50 -12.30 2.26
C PRO A 251 7.21 -10.86 2.66
N LEU A 252 7.10 -9.95 1.70
CA LEU A 252 6.75 -8.54 1.95
C LEU A 252 5.31 -8.39 2.45
N LEU A 253 4.36 -9.10 1.83
CA LEU A 253 2.96 -9.10 2.26
C LEU A 253 2.81 -9.69 3.67
N ILE A 254 3.51 -10.78 3.97
CA ILE A 254 3.53 -11.38 5.31
C ILE A 254 4.13 -10.40 6.33
N ALA A 255 5.24 -9.75 6.00
CA ALA A 255 5.86 -8.74 6.85
C ALA A 255 4.90 -7.56 7.11
N MET A 256 4.16 -7.09 6.09
CA MET A 256 3.13 -6.06 6.27
C MET A 256 2.04 -6.49 7.26
N GLN A 257 1.56 -7.72 7.18
CA GLN A 257 0.55 -8.24 8.12
C GLN A 257 1.10 -8.35 9.55
N TRP A 258 2.32 -8.86 9.71
CA TRP A 258 2.94 -9.04 11.02
C TRP A 258 3.22 -7.72 11.73
N LEU A 259 3.57 -6.68 10.98
CA LEU A 259 3.80 -5.34 11.52
C LEU A 259 2.51 -4.54 11.72
N GLY A 260 1.34 -5.16 11.53
CA GLY A 260 0.04 -4.49 11.68
C GLY A 260 -0.19 -3.36 10.70
N VAL A 261 0.51 -3.39 9.59
CA VAL A 261 0.41 -2.40 8.52
C VAL A 261 -0.74 -2.79 7.60
N ASP A 262 -1.95 -2.38 7.96
CA ASP A 262 -3.09 -2.48 7.05
C ASP A 262 -3.34 -1.10 6.41
N PRO A 263 -2.90 -0.87 5.17
CA PRO A 263 -3.12 0.40 4.49
C PRO A 263 -4.61 0.68 4.21
N ALA A 264 -5.45 -0.36 4.12
CA ALA A 264 -6.91 -0.23 3.94
C ALA A 264 -7.63 -0.10 5.29
N GLY A 265 -7.22 -0.86 6.31
CA GLY A 265 -7.84 -0.86 7.65
C GLY A 265 -7.63 0.45 8.41
N ALA A 266 -6.50 1.11 8.23
CA ALA A 266 -6.24 2.41 8.84
C ALA A 266 -7.19 3.52 8.34
N GLN A 267 -7.67 3.44 7.10
CA GLN A 267 -8.65 4.39 6.54
C GLN A 267 -10.07 4.10 7.06
N THR A 268 -10.46 2.84 7.15
CA THR A 268 -11.77 2.43 7.67
C THR A 268 -11.89 2.68 9.17
N ALA A 269 -10.85 2.40 9.96
CA ALA A 269 -10.82 2.70 11.39
C ALA A 269 -10.91 4.20 11.68
N ARG A 270 -10.27 5.06 10.86
CA ARG A 270 -10.37 6.53 10.99
C ARG A 270 -11.73 7.07 10.59
N ALA A 271 -12.32 6.55 9.52
CA ALA A 271 -13.68 6.91 9.13
C ALA A 271 -14.68 6.52 10.21
N ALA A 272 -14.56 5.33 10.80
CA ALA A 272 -15.38 4.87 11.92
C ALA A 272 -15.17 5.72 13.18
N ALA A 273 -13.93 6.07 13.53
CA ALA A 273 -13.61 6.93 14.65
C ALA A 273 -14.13 8.37 14.48
N ARG A 274 -14.03 8.94 13.27
CA ARG A 274 -14.62 10.24 12.92
C ARG A 274 -16.14 10.22 13.06
N ARG A 275 -16.78 9.16 12.55
CA ARG A 275 -18.25 8.98 12.63
C ARG A 275 -18.70 8.85 14.10
N LYS A 276 -17.98 8.07 14.92
CA LYS A 276 -18.26 7.93 16.35
C LYS A 276 -18.12 9.26 17.11
N ARG A 277 -17.07 10.04 16.82
CA ARG A 277 -16.87 11.38 17.42
C ARG A 277 -17.95 12.38 16.99
N ALA A 278 -18.43 12.31 15.75
CA ALA A 278 -19.52 13.15 15.26
C ALA A 278 -20.84 12.81 15.98
N LEU A 279 -21.16 11.54 16.16
CA LEU A 279 -22.34 11.07 16.89
C LEU A 279 -22.31 11.49 18.36
N LEU A 280 -21.19 11.28 19.06
CA LEU A 280 -21.02 11.72 20.45
C LEU A 280 -21.16 13.24 20.60
N ARG A 281 -20.70 14.00 19.62
CA ARG A 281 -20.85 15.46 19.62
C ARG A 281 -22.29 15.91 19.40
N GLN A 282 -23.05 15.19 18.57
CA GLN A 282 -24.49 15.43 18.41
C GLN A 282 -25.27 15.09 19.67
N GLU A 283 -25.02 13.95 20.32
CA GLU A 283 -25.62 13.57 21.60
C GLU A 283 -25.34 14.59 22.70
N THR A 284 -24.11 15.12 22.77
CA THR A 284 -23.74 16.15 23.75
C THR A 284 -24.47 17.48 23.49
N LEU A 285 -24.67 17.84 22.21
CA LEU A 285 -25.41 19.05 21.83
C LEU A 285 -26.91 18.90 22.07
N GLU A 286 -27.48 17.73 21.83
CA GLU A 286 -28.89 17.41 22.14
C GLU A 286 -29.14 17.43 23.65
N GLN A 287 -28.24 16.86 24.45
CA GLN A 287 -28.34 16.92 25.92
C GLN A 287 -28.20 18.35 26.45
N ALA A 288 -27.35 19.18 25.85
CA ALA A 288 -27.18 20.59 26.20
C ALA A 288 -28.38 21.47 25.75
N ALA A 289 -29.12 21.05 24.76
CA ALA A 289 -30.30 21.74 24.21
C ALA A 289 -31.61 21.38 24.94
N LEU A 290 -31.61 20.37 25.81
CA LEU A 290 -32.77 20.05 26.65
C LEU A 290 -33.00 21.18 27.65
N PRO A 291 -34.18 21.83 27.63
CA PRO A 291 -34.45 22.94 28.55
C PRO A 291 -34.44 22.43 30.00
N LEU A 292 -33.77 23.21 30.89
CA LEU A 292 -33.78 23.07 32.34
C LEU A 292 -35.17 23.38 32.89
N SER A 293 -36.20 22.67 32.49
CA SER A 293 -37.55 22.80 32.98
C SER A 293 -38.02 21.47 33.51
N THR A 294 -37.81 21.27 34.78
CA THR A 294 -38.77 20.76 35.78
C THR A 294 -38.06 20.57 37.12
N THR A 295 -37.84 21.66 37.82
CA THR A 295 -37.85 21.54 39.30
C THR A 295 -39.31 21.32 39.67
N PRO A 296 -39.67 20.25 40.36
CA PRO A 296 -41.00 20.13 40.94
C PRO A 296 -41.13 21.20 42.04
N ASN A 297 -42.11 22.09 41.88
CA ASN A 297 -42.49 23.08 42.83
C ASN A 297 -43.05 22.37 44.08
N THR A 298 -42.19 22.10 45.08
CA THR A 298 -42.61 21.63 46.40
C THR A 298 -42.93 22.86 47.29
N ALA A 299 -44.02 23.55 46.97
CA ALA A 299 -44.57 24.59 47.81
C ALA A 299 -46.11 24.58 47.71
N GLU A 300 -46.74 23.49 48.18
CA GLU A 300 -48.18 23.53 48.50
C GLU A 300 -48.56 22.35 49.42
N THR A 301 -48.12 22.41 50.69
CA THR A 301 -48.81 21.73 51.83
C THR A 301 -48.38 22.40 53.09
N ALA A 302 -48.95 23.59 53.34
CA ALA A 302 -49.05 24.15 54.69
C ALA A 302 -50.24 25.11 54.69
N ARG A 303 -51.47 24.50 54.82
CA ARG A 303 -52.63 25.07 55.59
C ARG A 303 -53.69 23.97 55.79
#